data_31c851dcc35d4e7c342b7991d8631281
#
_entry.id   31c851dcc35d4e7c342b7991d8631281
#
_cell.length_a   1.000
_cell.length_b   1.000
_cell.length_c   1.000
_cell.angle_alpha   90.00
_cell.angle_beta   90.00
_cell.angle_gamma   90.00
#
_symmetry.space_group_name_H-M   'P 1'
#
loop_
_entity.id
_entity.type
_entity.pdbx_description
1 polymer ?
#
loop_
_entity_poly.entity_id
_entity_poly.type
_entity_poly.pdbx_seq_one_letter_code
_entity_poly.pdbx_strand_id
1 'polypeptide(L)'
;MFYKDKKEILNFLGEWITYAYIFSAFFNSKLNMKIGYLLLIVSFFYICFNRDIIKFINKKIYGIFLLILVLGSIWNYISADMNGMSKFLNINTKFFYGLAMFPFLLNIKKNRFNILIFLAVNLLSALYLYNESYVYHLLDDLGRIRAILLIGWIYTLIYTFEKISEDFKKYIFLLSASILPFIALGKSGSRAGALSLFLVVFLYLIFKVFKEKKSIKFVSIIAVIILLTGLFLPKEYKEKLKTSFQTTENISNEDRIIMWKAGIEIFKENPIFGIGSYKKGIYPHVQKYVEENVKDEQLRGEFINRDRFAKLHNMYIDFFVQNGILGLLYLFLIFISIPLEFFKSEKNKESISAFFSMIFYCFYGLTWSLWSSLGISQVLFHTFLIWMLVNLKASCNK
;
A
#
# COMPACT_ATOMS: atom_id res chain seq x y z
N MET A 1 -37.67 19.63 4.06
CA MET A 1 -36.71 20.50 3.39
C MET A 1 -35.39 20.56 4.11
N PHE A 2 -35.30 20.95 5.37
CA PHE A 2 -34.07 21.05 6.17
C PHE A 2 -33.18 19.79 6.24
N TYR A 3 -33.72 18.61 6.14
CA TYR A 3 -32.96 17.35 6.24
C TYR A 3 -32.22 17.01 4.93
N LYS A 4 -32.77 17.41 3.79
CA LYS A 4 -32.17 17.20 2.46
C LYS A 4 -30.92 18.07 2.29
N ASP A 5 -31.02 19.31 2.75
CA ASP A 5 -29.92 20.28 2.67
C ASP A 5 -28.71 19.85 3.52
N LYS A 6 -28.92 19.32 4.73
CA LYS A 6 -27.85 18.82 5.60
C LYS A 6 -27.11 17.63 5.00
N LYS A 7 -27.83 16.71 4.38
CA LYS A 7 -27.24 15.54 3.72
C LYS A 7 -26.38 15.97 2.53
N GLU A 8 -26.84 16.89 1.71
CA GLU A 8 -26.10 17.39 0.54
C GLU A 8 -24.84 18.16 0.97
N ILE A 9 -24.93 18.99 2.01
CA ILE A 9 -23.77 19.71 2.57
C ILE A 9 -22.73 18.72 3.11
N LEU A 10 -23.15 17.73 3.90
CA LEU A 10 -22.22 16.73 4.45
C LEU A 10 -21.59 15.86 3.36
N ASN A 11 -22.33 15.52 2.31
CA ASN A 11 -21.77 14.81 1.17
C ASN A 11 -20.71 15.64 0.44
N PHE A 12 -21.01 16.89 0.14
CA PHE A 12 -20.07 17.82 -0.49
C PHE A 12 -18.79 18.00 0.35
N LEU A 13 -18.93 18.28 1.63
CA LEU A 13 -17.80 18.42 2.54
C LEU A 13 -16.98 17.11 2.61
N GLY A 14 -17.65 15.98 2.73
CA GLY A 14 -17.01 14.67 2.82
C GLY A 14 -16.25 14.30 1.54
N GLU A 15 -16.75 14.62 0.36
CA GLU A 15 -16.03 14.43 -0.90
C GLU A 15 -14.73 15.27 -0.94
N TRP A 16 -14.78 16.54 -0.58
CA TRP A 16 -13.60 17.41 -0.56
C TRP A 16 -12.58 16.99 0.50
N ILE A 17 -13.03 16.62 1.70
CA ILE A 17 -12.16 16.11 2.74
C ILE A 17 -11.51 14.78 2.29
N THR A 18 -12.25 13.92 1.59
CA THR A 18 -11.71 12.68 1.01
C THR A 18 -10.62 12.97 -0.02
N TYR A 19 -10.83 13.92 -0.92
CA TYR A 19 -9.78 14.35 -1.86
C TYR A 19 -8.56 14.91 -1.13
N ALA A 20 -8.75 15.77 -0.15
CA ALA A 20 -7.67 16.34 0.64
C ALA A 20 -6.92 15.25 1.43
N TYR A 21 -7.63 14.26 1.97
CA TYR A 21 -7.04 13.14 2.69
C TYR A 21 -6.16 12.29 1.77
N ILE A 22 -6.66 11.91 0.60
CA ILE A 22 -5.90 11.12 -0.38
C ILE A 22 -4.70 11.91 -0.88
N PHE A 23 -4.88 13.18 -1.25
CA PHE A 23 -3.81 14.04 -1.76
C PHE A 23 -2.72 14.26 -0.71
N SER A 24 -3.08 14.56 0.54
CA SER A 24 -2.12 14.78 1.62
C SER A 24 -1.27 13.54 1.94
N ALA A 25 -1.75 12.33 1.59
CA ALA A 25 -0.98 11.10 1.73
C ALA A 25 0.28 11.08 0.86
N PHE A 26 0.34 11.86 -0.21
CA PHE A 26 1.52 11.97 -1.05
C PHE A 26 2.55 12.98 -0.51
N PHE A 27 2.16 13.90 0.38
CA PHE A 27 3.00 15.05 0.69
C PHE A 27 3.28 15.25 2.18
N ASN A 28 2.37 14.88 3.08
CA ASN A 28 2.55 15.18 4.51
C ASN A 28 1.79 14.22 5.42
N SER A 29 2.55 13.45 6.22
CA SER A 29 1.98 12.45 7.13
C SER A 29 1.19 13.05 8.29
N LYS A 30 1.67 14.17 8.86
CA LYS A 30 1.01 14.83 10.00
C LYS A 30 -0.30 15.50 9.57
N LEU A 31 -0.28 16.17 8.41
CA LEU A 31 -1.49 16.78 7.84
C LEU A 31 -2.51 15.72 7.47
N ASN A 32 -2.08 14.63 6.84
CA ASN A 32 -2.94 13.50 6.49
C ASN A 32 -3.69 12.94 7.71
N MET A 33 -3.00 12.77 8.83
CA MET A 33 -3.62 12.28 10.06
C MET A 33 -4.70 13.25 10.59
N LYS A 34 -4.43 14.56 10.58
CA LYS A 34 -5.42 15.57 11.00
C LYS A 34 -6.66 15.57 10.11
N ILE A 35 -6.46 15.49 8.79
CA ILE A 35 -7.57 15.40 7.82
C ILE A 35 -8.34 14.09 8.02
N GLY A 36 -7.66 13.00 8.36
CA GLY A 36 -8.29 11.71 8.67
C GLY A 36 -9.24 11.77 9.87
N TYR A 37 -8.89 12.49 10.93
CA TYR A 37 -9.82 12.72 12.05
C TYR A 37 -11.06 13.50 11.62
N LEU A 38 -10.89 14.56 10.82
CA LEU A 38 -12.01 15.32 10.30
C LEU A 38 -12.91 14.45 9.42
N LEU A 39 -12.30 13.59 8.60
CA LEU A 39 -13.02 12.65 7.74
C LEU A 39 -13.88 11.67 8.55
N LEU A 40 -13.36 11.13 9.66
CA LEU A 40 -14.12 10.26 10.57
C LEU A 40 -15.37 10.97 11.13
N ILE A 41 -15.20 12.20 11.59
CA ILE A 41 -16.29 13.00 12.16
C ILE A 41 -17.39 13.24 11.11
N VAL A 42 -17.00 13.71 9.94
CA VAL A 42 -17.96 14.02 8.87
C VAL A 42 -18.64 12.76 8.35
N SER A 43 -17.90 11.65 8.22
CA SER A 43 -18.44 10.35 7.83
C SER A 43 -19.47 9.82 8.84
N PHE A 44 -19.18 9.93 10.13
CA PHE A 44 -20.12 9.54 11.18
C PHE A 44 -21.44 10.29 11.06
N PHE A 45 -21.39 11.62 10.98
CA PHE A 45 -22.62 12.42 10.81
C PHE A 45 -23.34 12.11 9.50
N TYR A 46 -22.59 11.94 8.40
CA TYR A 46 -23.20 11.62 7.12
C TYR A 46 -23.94 10.27 7.13
N ILE A 47 -23.35 9.24 7.76
CA ILE A 47 -24.00 7.93 7.91
C ILE A 47 -25.24 8.03 8.81
N CYS A 48 -25.20 8.81 9.90
CA CYS A 48 -26.35 9.04 10.77
C CYS A 48 -27.54 9.66 10.00
N PHE A 49 -27.26 10.59 9.09
CA PHE A 49 -28.28 11.22 8.26
C PHE A 49 -28.63 10.44 6.98
N ASN A 50 -27.84 9.41 6.61
CA ASN A 50 -28.03 8.66 5.38
C ASN A 50 -27.81 7.14 5.58
N ARG A 51 -28.65 6.53 6.39
CA ARG A 51 -28.56 5.10 6.76
C ARG A 51 -28.63 4.15 5.58
N ASP A 52 -29.22 4.57 4.45
CA ASP A 52 -29.29 3.74 3.24
C ASP A 52 -27.91 3.39 2.65
N ILE A 53 -26.89 4.19 2.92
CA ILE A 53 -25.51 3.90 2.50
C ILE A 53 -25.01 2.56 3.06
N ILE A 54 -25.46 2.16 4.24
CA ILE A 54 -25.08 0.90 4.86
C ILE A 54 -25.50 -0.30 4.00
N LYS A 55 -26.53 -0.16 3.16
CA LYS A 55 -27.02 -1.20 2.25
C LYS A 55 -26.02 -1.50 1.11
N PHE A 56 -25.22 -0.51 0.73
CA PHE A 56 -24.22 -0.66 -0.33
C PHE A 56 -22.89 -1.27 0.15
N ILE A 57 -22.71 -1.42 1.46
CA ILE A 57 -21.55 -2.07 2.04
C ILE A 57 -21.66 -3.56 1.74
N ASN A 58 -20.64 -4.13 1.09
CA ASN A 58 -20.51 -5.58 1.03
C ASN A 58 -20.33 -6.11 2.45
N LYS A 59 -21.44 -6.52 3.06
CA LYS A 59 -21.53 -6.87 4.48
C LYS A 59 -20.55 -7.96 4.90
N LYS A 60 -20.23 -8.88 3.97
CA LYS A 60 -19.30 -9.98 4.27
C LYS A 60 -17.87 -9.48 4.43
N ILE A 61 -17.36 -8.73 3.47
CA ILE A 61 -15.97 -8.26 3.50
C ILE A 61 -15.78 -7.23 4.60
N TYR A 62 -16.67 -6.26 4.71
CA TYR A 62 -16.60 -5.25 5.76
C TYR A 62 -16.80 -5.85 7.16
N GLY A 63 -17.71 -6.81 7.29
CA GLY A 63 -17.91 -7.51 8.57
C GLY A 63 -16.67 -8.28 9.01
N ILE A 64 -16.00 -8.98 8.11
CA ILE A 64 -14.74 -9.69 8.38
C ILE A 64 -13.63 -8.69 8.71
N PHE A 65 -13.51 -7.60 7.94
CA PHE A 65 -12.56 -6.54 8.22
C PHE A 65 -12.76 -5.88 9.58
N LEU A 66 -14.00 -5.54 9.89
CA LEU A 66 -14.37 -4.96 11.18
C LEU A 66 -14.07 -5.94 12.32
N LEU A 67 -14.41 -7.21 12.16
CA LEU A 67 -14.14 -8.25 13.14
C LEU A 67 -12.64 -8.41 13.40
N ILE A 68 -11.82 -8.50 12.34
CA ILE A 68 -10.36 -8.59 12.47
C ILE A 68 -9.79 -7.35 13.15
N LEU A 69 -10.31 -6.18 12.82
CA LEU A 69 -9.93 -4.94 13.48
C LEU A 69 -10.25 -4.94 14.95
N VAL A 70 -11.48 -5.27 15.30
CA VAL A 70 -11.92 -5.30 16.71
C VAL A 70 -11.12 -6.34 17.49
N LEU A 71 -11.00 -7.55 16.95
CA LEU A 71 -10.23 -8.61 17.60
C LEU A 71 -8.73 -8.27 17.66
N GLY A 72 -8.14 -7.79 16.57
CA GLY A 72 -6.75 -7.34 16.53
C GLY A 72 -6.49 -6.21 17.50
N SER A 73 -7.50 -5.42 17.74
CA SER A 73 -7.52 -4.30 18.66
C SER A 73 -7.48 -4.71 20.11
N ILE A 74 -8.40 -5.56 20.45
CA ILE A 74 -8.47 -6.17 21.80
C ILE A 74 -7.17 -6.92 22.08
N TRP A 75 -6.66 -7.61 21.08
CA TRP A 75 -5.46 -8.41 21.19
C TRP A 75 -4.18 -7.58 21.38
N ASN A 76 -4.01 -6.51 20.61
CA ASN A 76 -2.93 -5.56 20.83
C ASN A 76 -3.02 -4.83 22.19
N TYR A 77 -4.22 -4.67 22.71
CA TYR A 77 -4.44 -4.13 24.06
C TYR A 77 -4.01 -5.12 25.15
N ILE A 78 -4.35 -6.40 24.99
CA ILE A 78 -4.01 -7.46 25.96
C ILE A 78 -2.50 -7.77 25.94
N SER A 79 -1.89 -7.79 24.74
CA SER A 79 -0.45 -8.13 24.56
C SER A 79 0.50 -6.96 24.81
N ALA A 80 0.00 -5.73 24.77
CA ALA A 80 0.82 -4.55 25.07
C ALA A 80 0.66 -4.18 26.53
N ASP A 81 1.79 -3.89 27.24
CA ASP A 81 1.77 -3.16 28.49
C ASP A 81 0.71 -2.06 28.45
N MET A 82 0.01 -1.81 29.57
CA MET A 82 -1.16 -0.92 29.69
C MET A 82 -1.03 0.47 29.04
N ASN A 83 0.15 0.88 28.61
CA ASN A 83 0.40 2.04 27.75
C ASN A 83 -0.04 1.85 26.26
N GLY A 84 -0.67 0.71 25.92
CA GLY A 84 -0.95 0.28 24.56
C GLY A 84 -2.10 0.99 23.85
N MET A 85 -3.02 1.65 24.58
CA MET A 85 -4.22 2.22 23.96
C MET A 85 -3.92 3.34 22.94
N SER A 86 -2.95 4.19 23.22
CA SER A 86 -2.52 5.23 22.26
C SER A 86 -1.83 4.65 21.02
N LYS A 87 -1.15 3.51 21.18
CA LYS A 87 -0.47 2.83 20.07
C LYS A 87 -1.44 2.02 19.21
N PHE A 88 -2.45 1.43 19.84
CA PHE A 88 -3.55 0.76 19.18
C PHE A 88 -4.29 1.71 18.24
N LEU A 89 -4.70 2.86 18.75
CA LEU A 89 -5.35 3.89 17.95
C LEU A 89 -4.44 4.31 16.76
N ASN A 90 -3.14 4.42 16.95
CA ASN A 90 -2.20 4.83 15.91
C ASN A 90 -2.02 3.80 14.77
N ILE A 91 -2.02 2.51 15.05
CA ILE A 91 -1.85 1.46 14.02
C ILE A 91 -3.14 1.27 13.22
N ASN A 92 -4.28 1.32 13.89
CA ASN A 92 -5.58 1.03 13.28
C ASN A 92 -6.33 2.27 12.79
N THR A 93 -5.96 3.48 13.21
CA THR A 93 -6.62 4.73 12.77
C THR A 93 -6.68 4.89 11.26
N LYS A 94 -5.63 4.50 10.55
CA LYS A 94 -5.59 4.63 9.07
C LYS A 94 -6.57 3.72 8.36
N PHE A 95 -6.87 2.58 8.95
CA PHE A 95 -7.92 1.72 8.46
C PHE A 95 -9.30 2.34 8.71
N PHE A 96 -9.54 2.91 9.90
CA PHE A 96 -10.77 3.63 10.17
C PHE A 96 -10.97 4.82 9.25
N TYR A 97 -9.89 5.54 8.91
CA TYR A 97 -9.95 6.59 7.89
C TYR A 97 -10.30 6.03 6.51
N GLY A 98 -9.76 4.86 6.17
CA GLY A 98 -10.14 4.13 4.97
C GLY A 98 -11.64 3.83 4.92
N LEU A 99 -12.18 3.26 5.99
CA LEU A 99 -13.63 3.02 6.10
C LEU A 99 -14.45 4.30 6.02
N ALA A 100 -13.96 5.39 6.64
CA ALA A 100 -14.63 6.68 6.60
C ALA A 100 -14.69 7.30 5.20
N MET A 101 -13.78 6.95 4.29
CA MET A 101 -13.85 7.36 2.89
C MET A 101 -14.99 6.70 2.11
N PHE A 102 -15.42 5.52 2.52
CA PHE A 102 -16.36 4.68 1.77
C PHE A 102 -17.62 5.43 1.31
N PRO A 103 -18.39 6.10 2.19
CA PRO A 103 -19.64 6.73 1.81
C PRO A 103 -19.44 7.84 0.76
N PHE A 104 -18.28 8.48 0.76
CA PHE A 104 -17.97 9.57 -0.16
C PHE A 104 -17.41 9.05 -1.48
N LEU A 105 -16.59 7.98 -1.44
CA LEU A 105 -16.06 7.34 -2.65
C LEU A 105 -17.15 6.76 -3.54
N LEU A 106 -18.31 6.38 -2.98
CA LEU A 106 -19.50 5.98 -3.75
C LEU A 106 -20.01 7.10 -4.65
N ASN A 107 -19.89 8.34 -4.22
CA ASN A 107 -20.44 9.53 -4.91
C ASN A 107 -19.38 10.26 -5.75
N ILE A 108 -18.10 10.01 -5.49
CA ILE A 108 -17.01 10.68 -6.21
C ILE A 108 -17.02 10.32 -7.70
N LYS A 109 -16.96 11.36 -8.55
CA LYS A 109 -16.82 11.18 -9.99
C LYS A 109 -15.49 10.50 -10.32
N LYS A 110 -15.53 9.36 -11.00
CA LYS A 110 -14.37 8.54 -11.37
C LYS A 110 -13.25 9.35 -12.01
N ASN A 111 -13.60 10.21 -12.97
CA ASN A 111 -12.62 11.07 -13.65
C ASN A 111 -11.86 11.99 -12.68
N ARG A 112 -12.55 12.58 -11.69
CA ARG A 112 -11.89 13.44 -10.68
C ARG A 112 -10.92 12.65 -9.80
N PHE A 113 -11.31 11.44 -9.36
CA PHE A 113 -10.42 10.57 -8.61
C PHE A 113 -9.17 10.21 -9.40
N ASN A 114 -9.34 9.79 -10.66
CA ASN A 114 -8.22 9.40 -11.51
C ASN A 114 -7.26 10.56 -11.79
N ILE A 115 -7.80 11.76 -12.06
CA ILE A 115 -6.99 12.98 -12.25
C ILE A 115 -6.24 13.34 -10.96
N LEU A 116 -6.88 13.23 -9.80
CA LEU A 116 -6.24 13.49 -8.51
C LEU A 116 -5.01 12.61 -8.29
N ILE A 117 -5.16 11.29 -8.47
CA ILE A 117 -4.05 10.35 -8.31
C ILE A 117 -2.93 10.64 -9.32
N PHE A 118 -3.30 10.86 -10.58
CA PHE A 118 -2.34 11.20 -11.63
C PHE A 118 -1.54 12.46 -11.29
N LEU A 119 -2.19 13.54 -10.89
CA LEU A 119 -1.54 14.79 -10.51
C LEU A 119 -0.64 14.60 -9.28
N ALA A 120 -1.14 13.92 -8.25
CA ALA A 120 -0.38 13.68 -7.03
C ALA A 120 0.91 12.89 -7.28
N VAL A 121 0.84 11.83 -8.11
CA VAL A 121 2.00 11.02 -8.49
C VAL A 121 3.03 11.84 -9.26
N ASN A 122 2.60 12.62 -10.26
CA ASN A 122 3.52 13.41 -11.06
C ASN A 122 4.14 14.57 -10.26
N LEU A 123 3.38 15.24 -9.40
CA LEU A 123 3.90 16.26 -8.49
C LEU A 123 4.92 15.70 -7.50
N LEU A 124 4.61 14.56 -6.87
CA LEU A 124 5.57 13.89 -5.98
C LEU A 124 6.85 13.49 -6.72
N SER A 125 6.71 12.97 -7.94
CA SER A 125 7.86 12.60 -8.79
C SER A 125 8.71 13.82 -9.11
N ALA A 126 8.10 14.93 -9.51
CA ALA A 126 8.78 16.18 -9.81
C ALA A 126 9.52 16.74 -8.57
N LEU A 127 8.85 16.77 -7.41
CA LEU A 127 9.45 17.20 -6.16
C LEU A 127 10.61 16.31 -5.74
N TYR A 128 10.47 14.99 -5.88
CA TYR A 128 11.51 14.03 -5.56
C TYR A 128 12.75 14.21 -6.47
N LEU A 129 12.53 14.43 -7.76
CA LEU A 129 13.63 14.67 -8.72
C LEU A 129 14.31 16.01 -8.48
N TYR A 130 13.56 17.05 -8.09
CA TYR A 130 14.08 18.37 -7.79
C TYR A 130 14.86 18.39 -6.47
N ASN A 131 14.28 17.88 -5.39
CA ASN A 131 14.91 17.87 -4.08
C ASN A 131 14.50 16.67 -3.24
N GLU A 132 15.32 15.61 -3.31
CA GLU A 132 15.10 14.36 -2.56
C GLU A 132 15.10 14.58 -1.05
N SER A 133 16.01 15.43 -0.53
CA SER A 133 16.10 15.71 0.89
C SER A 133 14.85 16.39 1.43
N TYR A 134 14.25 17.31 0.67
CA TYR A 134 13.02 17.96 1.08
C TYR A 134 11.85 16.96 1.19
N VAL A 135 11.69 16.08 0.20
CA VAL A 135 10.64 15.04 0.22
C VAL A 135 10.91 14.03 1.35
N TYR A 136 12.18 13.73 1.63
CA TYR A 136 12.54 12.89 2.77
C TYR A 136 12.08 13.51 4.11
N HIS A 137 12.30 14.80 4.32
CA HIS A 137 11.85 15.50 5.53
C HIS A 137 10.33 15.54 5.68
N LEU A 138 9.59 15.56 4.56
CA LEU A 138 8.12 15.54 4.59
C LEU A 138 7.54 14.17 4.95
N LEU A 139 8.17 13.09 4.50
CA LEU A 139 7.65 11.73 4.59
C LEU A 139 8.45 10.80 5.52
N ASP A 140 9.54 11.30 6.10
CA ASP A 140 10.40 10.64 7.10
C ASP A 140 11.02 9.28 6.70
N ASP A 141 10.90 8.84 5.44
CA ASP A 141 11.44 7.53 5.02
C ASP A 141 11.44 7.36 3.49
N LEU A 142 12.61 7.08 2.91
CA LEU A 142 12.76 6.83 1.46
C LEU A 142 11.93 5.64 0.97
N GLY A 143 11.78 4.61 1.79
CA GLY A 143 10.96 3.45 1.44
C GLY A 143 9.48 3.79 1.31
N ARG A 144 8.99 4.70 2.15
CA ARG A 144 7.61 5.22 2.09
C ARG A 144 7.39 6.06 0.84
N ILE A 145 8.32 6.97 0.53
CA ILE A 145 8.25 7.79 -0.69
C ILE A 145 8.13 6.89 -1.91
N ARG A 146 9.00 5.91 -2.02
CA ARG A 146 9.00 4.94 -3.12
C ARG A 146 7.70 4.15 -3.19
N ALA A 147 7.21 3.66 -2.04
CA ALA A 147 5.95 2.92 -1.98
C ALA A 147 4.78 3.77 -2.45
N ILE A 148 4.62 4.98 -1.93
CA ILE A 148 3.53 5.91 -2.25
C ILE A 148 3.55 6.26 -3.73
N LEU A 149 4.72 6.63 -4.25
CA LEU A 149 4.90 6.98 -5.66
C LEU A 149 4.52 5.80 -6.56
N LEU A 150 5.05 4.62 -6.27
CA LEU A 150 4.87 3.45 -7.12
C LEU A 150 3.45 2.89 -7.07
N ILE A 151 2.81 2.86 -5.91
CA ILE A 151 1.41 2.41 -5.77
C ILE A 151 0.49 3.31 -6.61
N GLY A 152 0.62 4.62 -6.47
CA GLY A 152 -0.17 5.58 -7.24
C GLY A 152 0.15 5.52 -8.74
N TRP A 153 1.43 5.36 -9.09
CA TRP A 153 1.85 5.25 -10.49
C TRP A 153 1.29 4.01 -11.18
N ILE A 154 1.33 2.85 -10.54
CA ILE A 154 0.75 1.61 -11.10
C ILE A 154 -0.74 1.78 -11.35
N TYR A 155 -1.46 2.43 -10.43
CA TYR A 155 -2.86 2.74 -10.64
C TYR A 155 -3.06 3.55 -11.93
N THR A 156 -2.33 4.65 -12.10
CA THR A 156 -2.45 5.51 -13.27
C THR A 156 -2.01 4.82 -14.56
N LEU A 157 -0.96 4.02 -14.50
CA LEU A 157 -0.43 3.27 -15.63
C LEU A 157 -1.46 2.25 -16.15
N ILE A 158 -1.98 1.40 -15.26
CA ILE A 158 -2.96 0.38 -15.63
C ILE A 158 -4.27 1.03 -16.09
N TYR A 159 -4.73 2.07 -15.40
CA TYR A 159 -5.91 2.83 -15.83
C TYR A 159 -5.75 3.41 -17.23
N THR A 160 -4.58 3.94 -17.54
CA THR A 160 -4.27 4.47 -18.87
C THR A 160 -4.30 3.37 -19.92
N PHE A 161 -3.71 2.21 -19.65
CA PHE A 161 -3.79 1.05 -20.56
C PHE A 161 -5.22 0.56 -20.76
N GLU A 162 -6.05 0.56 -19.72
CA GLU A 162 -7.46 0.17 -19.84
C GLU A 162 -8.28 1.14 -20.70
N LYS A 163 -7.84 2.39 -20.83
CA LYS A 163 -8.55 3.47 -21.51
C LYS A 163 -8.00 3.82 -22.90
N ILE A 164 -6.77 3.40 -23.22
CA ILE A 164 -6.06 3.83 -24.44
C ILE A 164 -6.81 3.49 -25.73
N SER A 165 -7.61 2.43 -25.73
CA SER A 165 -8.45 2.04 -26.87
C SER A 165 -9.68 2.94 -27.05
N GLU A 166 -10.08 3.73 -26.06
CA GLU A 166 -11.23 4.62 -26.12
C GLU A 166 -10.85 6.00 -26.69
N ASP A 167 -9.68 6.52 -26.31
CA ASP A 167 -9.15 7.80 -26.78
C ASP A 167 -7.62 7.73 -26.81
N PHE A 168 -7.08 7.29 -27.93
CA PHE A 168 -5.64 7.06 -28.10
C PHE A 168 -4.83 8.34 -27.84
N LYS A 169 -5.23 9.50 -28.39
CA LYS A 169 -4.48 10.75 -28.25
C LYS A 169 -4.37 11.22 -26.81
N LYS A 170 -5.47 11.17 -26.08
CA LYS A 170 -5.53 11.55 -24.67
C LYS A 170 -4.69 10.64 -23.80
N TYR A 171 -4.81 9.32 -24.00
CA TYR A 171 -4.16 8.37 -23.13
C TYR A 171 -2.70 8.15 -23.48
N ILE A 172 -2.27 8.40 -24.72
CA ILE A 172 -0.84 8.45 -25.06
C ILE A 172 -0.17 9.64 -24.35
N PHE A 173 -0.85 10.78 -24.24
CA PHE A 173 -0.36 11.93 -23.46
C PHE A 173 -0.22 11.58 -21.97
N LEU A 174 -1.20 10.93 -21.37
CA LEU A 174 -1.10 10.47 -19.98
C LEU A 174 0.01 9.43 -19.78
N LEU A 175 0.21 8.57 -20.77
CA LEU A 175 1.31 7.61 -20.75
C LEU A 175 2.66 8.31 -20.82
N SER A 176 2.80 9.33 -21.67
CA SER A 176 4.04 10.12 -21.75
C SER A 176 4.36 10.84 -20.43
N ALA A 177 3.35 11.35 -19.73
CA ALA A 177 3.55 11.93 -18.41
C ALA A 177 3.96 10.90 -17.33
N SER A 178 3.73 9.60 -17.57
CA SER A 178 4.23 8.51 -16.72
C SER A 178 5.74 8.29 -16.82
N ILE A 179 6.43 8.98 -17.72
CA ILE A 179 7.89 8.99 -17.81
C ILE A 179 8.51 9.60 -16.54
N LEU A 180 7.88 10.60 -15.96
CA LEU A 180 8.38 11.28 -14.77
C LEU A 180 8.49 10.34 -13.54
N PRO A 181 7.46 9.59 -13.16
CA PRO A 181 7.57 8.57 -12.12
C PRO A 181 8.60 7.48 -12.44
N PHE A 182 8.75 7.12 -13.71
CA PHE A 182 9.76 6.14 -14.15
C PHE A 182 11.19 6.65 -13.92
N ILE A 183 11.48 7.90 -14.25
CA ILE A 183 12.78 8.53 -13.99
C ILE A 183 13.04 8.63 -12.48
N ALA A 184 12.00 9.00 -11.70
CA ALA A 184 12.07 9.06 -10.24
C ALA A 184 12.39 7.69 -9.62
N LEU A 185 11.79 6.61 -10.13
CA LEU A 185 12.13 5.25 -9.74
C LEU A 185 13.60 4.91 -10.06
N GLY A 186 14.06 5.26 -11.24
CA GLY A 186 15.46 5.08 -11.64
C GLY A 186 16.41 5.80 -10.67
N LYS A 187 16.18 7.09 -10.39
CA LYS A 187 16.97 7.88 -9.43
C LYS A 187 16.96 7.24 -8.03
N SER A 188 15.83 6.68 -7.60
CA SER A 188 15.69 6.07 -6.28
C SER A 188 16.54 4.82 -6.08
N GLY A 189 17.01 4.17 -7.12
CA GLY A 189 17.79 2.94 -7.06
C GLY A 189 17.07 1.75 -6.40
N SER A 190 15.73 1.79 -6.34
CA SER A 190 14.93 0.76 -5.66
C SER A 190 14.81 -0.53 -6.47
N ARG A 191 15.69 -1.49 -6.20
CA ARG A 191 15.65 -2.85 -6.80
C ARG A 191 14.32 -3.55 -6.54
N ALA A 192 13.85 -3.49 -5.29
CA ALA A 192 12.58 -4.08 -4.88
C ALA A 192 11.38 -3.44 -5.58
N GLY A 193 11.40 -2.11 -5.75
CA GLY A 193 10.37 -1.38 -6.49
C GLY A 193 10.30 -1.80 -7.95
N ALA A 194 11.46 -1.92 -8.61
CA ALA A 194 11.53 -2.36 -10.01
C ALA A 194 11.04 -3.80 -10.19
N LEU A 195 11.46 -4.73 -9.32
CA LEU A 195 11.02 -6.11 -9.38
C LEU A 195 9.51 -6.24 -9.13
N SER A 196 9.00 -5.54 -8.13
CA SER A 196 7.56 -5.54 -7.83
C SER A 196 6.74 -4.95 -8.97
N LEU A 197 7.22 -3.87 -9.60
CA LEU A 197 6.60 -3.30 -10.80
C LEU A 197 6.53 -4.32 -11.94
N PHE A 198 7.66 -4.97 -12.23
CA PHE A 198 7.73 -5.99 -13.27
C PHE A 198 6.73 -7.14 -13.01
N LEU A 199 6.71 -7.69 -11.79
CA LEU A 199 5.80 -8.77 -11.42
C LEU A 199 4.32 -8.35 -11.57
N VAL A 200 3.97 -7.15 -11.14
CA VAL A 200 2.59 -6.67 -11.24
C VAL A 200 2.17 -6.45 -12.67
N VAL A 201 3.01 -5.85 -13.49
CA VAL A 201 2.72 -5.67 -14.92
C VAL A 201 2.61 -7.02 -15.62
N PHE A 202 3.47 -7.96 -15.29
CA PHE A 202 3.40 -9.33 -15.82
C PHE A 202 2.08 -10.03 -15.45
N LEU A 203 1.67 -9.96 -14.18
CA LEU A 203 0.39 -10.51 -13.73
C LEU A 203 -0.81 -9.81 -14.39
N TYR A 204 -0.74 -8.50 -14.59
CA TYR A 204 -1.77 -7.76 -15.32
C TYR A 204 -1.89 -8.25 -16.77
N LEU A 205 -0.76 -8.49 -17.45
CA LEU A 205 -0.75 -9.01 -18.82
C LEU A 205 -1.34 -10.42 -18.88
N ILE A 206 -0.97 -11.30 -17.95
CA ILE A 206 -1.55 -12.62 -17.79
C ILE A 206 -3.08 -12.51 -17.62
N PHE A 207 -3.53 -11.66 -16.72
CA PHE A 207 -4.94 -11.40 -16.49
C PHE A 207 -5.68 -10.99 -17.77
N LYS A 208 -5.07 -10.10 -18.58
CA LYS A 208 -5.65 -9.66 -19.86
C LYS A 208 -5.75 -10.76 -20.90
N VAL A 209 -4.72 -11.60 -20.99
CA VAL A 209 -4.73 -12.75 -21.93
C VAL A 209 -5.85 -13.72 -21.58
N PHE A 210 -5.89 -14.14 -20.32
CA PHE A 210 -6.82 -15.19 -19.90
C PHE A 210 -8.27 -14.73 -19.85
N LYS A 211 -8.52 -13.49 -19.44
CA LYS A 211 -9.88 -13.00 -19.21
C LYS A 211 -10.51 -12.33 -20.42
N GLU A 212 -9.77 -11.53 -21.15
CA GLU A 212 -10.32 -10.74 -22.25
C GLU A 212 -10.05 -11.34 -23.63
N LYS A 213 -9.36 -12.50 -23.69
CA LYS A 213 -8.94 -13.15 -24.96
C LYS A 213 -8.30 -12.14 -25.92
N LYS A 214 -7.77 -11.04 -25.40
CA LYS A 214 -7.12 -10.01 -26.21
C LYS A 214 -5.87 -10.58 -26.85
N SER A 215 -5.72 -10.23 -28.10
CA SER A 215 -4.67 -10.68 -29.00
C SER A 215 -3.31 -10.69 -28.28
N ILE A 216 -2.63 -11.83 -28.33
CA ILE A 216 -1.23 -12.01 -27.94
C ILE A 216 -0.36 -10.86 -28.47
N LYS A 217 -0.70 -10.28 -29.65
CA LYS A 217 -0.03 -9.11 -30.23
C LYS A 217 0.02 -7.90 -29.27
N PHE A 218 -1.08 -7.60 -28.58
CA PHE A 218 -1.12 -6.46 -27.63
C PHE A 218 -0.21 -6.71 -26.42
N VAL A 219 -0.23 -7.93 -25.89
CA VAL A 219 0.65 -8.35 -24.80
C VAL A 219 2.11 -8.33 -25.22
N SER A 220 2.41 -8.77 -26.44
CA SER A 220 3.76 -8.74 -27.00
C SER A 220 4.29 -7.33 -27.13
N ILE A 221 3.47 -6.36 -27.55
CA ILE A 221 3.86 -4.95 -27.64
C ILE A 221 4.24 -4.40 -26.26
N ILE A 222 3.43 -4.66 -25.24
CA ILE A 222 3.74 -4.19 -23.88
C ILE A 222 4.98 -4.90 -23.33
N ALA A 223 5.13 -6.20 -23.55
CA ALA A 223 6.32 -6.95 -23.15
C ALA A 223 7.59 -6.41 -23.85
N VAL A 224 7.49 -6.08 -25.12
CA VAL A 224 8.58 -5.43 -25.89
C VAL A 224 8.92 -4.05 -25.31
N ILE A 225 7.92 -3.23 -24.97
CA ILE A 225 8.16 -1.91 -24.36
C ILE A 225 8.87 -2.07 -23.01
N ILE A 226 8.49 -3.05 -22.19
CA ILE A 226 9.14 -3.33 -20.90
C ILE A 226 10.59 -3.81 -21.11
N LEU A 227 10.81 -4.69 -22.07
CA LEU A 227 12.15 -5.17 -22.43
C LEU A 227 13.04 -4.03 -22.96
N LEU A 228 12.50 -3.22 -23.84
CA LEU A 228 13.22 -2.04 -24.36
C LEU A 228 13.55 -1.06 -23.24
N THR A 229 12.61 -0.77 -22.33
CA THR A 229 12.91 0.07 -21.16
C THR A 229 14.02 -0.53 -20.28
N GLY A 230 14.06 -1.86 -20.13
CA GLY A 230 15.16 -2.56 -19.45
C GLY A 230 16.53 -2.39 -20.14
N LEU A 231 16.54 -2.33 -21.47
CA LEU A 231 17.76 -2.09 -22.24
C LEU A 231 18.32 -0.67 -22.06
N PHE A 232 17.46 0.31 -21.89
CA PHE A 232 17.85 1.73 -21.68
C PHE A 232 18.12 2.10 -20.22
N LEU A 233 18.04 1.16 -19.27
CA LEU A 233 18.43 1.41 -17.89
C LEU A 233 19.91 1.81 -17.80
N PRO A 234 20.26 2.82 -16.97
CA PRO A 234 21.65 3.20 -16.73
C PRO A 234 22.50 2.00 -16.30
N LYS A 235 23.77 2.00 -16.68
CA LYS A 235 24.71 0.88 -16.42
C LYS A 235 24.80 0.55 -14.95
N GLU A 236 24.85 1.55 -14.09
CA GLU A 236 24.83 1.42 -12.63
C GLU A 236 23.57 0.70 -12.10
N TYR A 237 22.43 0.93 -12.74
CA TYR A 237 21.18 0.28 -12.36
C TYR A 237 21.15 -1.19 -12.76
N LYS A 238 21.71 -1.50 -13.94
CA LYS A 238 21.86 -2.91 -14.40
C LYS A 238 22.77 -3.70 -13.46
N GLU A 239 23.87 -3.10 -13.01
CA GLU A 239 24.78 -3.71 -12.05
C GLU A 239 24.10 -3.94 -10.69
N LYS A 240 23.36 -2.95 -10.18
CA LYS A 240 22.55 -3.10 -8.98
C LYS A 240 21.48 -4.19 -9.09
N LEU A 241 20.88 -4.37 -10.26
CA LEU A 241 19.94 -5.47 -10.49
C LEU A 241 20.62 -6.84 -10.48
N LYS A 242 21.81 -6.95 -11.10
CA LYS A 242 22.60 -8.20 -11.05
C LYS A 242 22.95 -8.61 -9.63
N THR A 243 23.38 -7.67 -8.79
CA THR A 243 23.70 -7.92 -7.38
C THR A 243 22.46 -8.16 -6.50
N SER A 244 21.26 -8.00 -7.03
CA SER A 244 20.03 -8.22 -6.24
C SER A 244 19.83 -9.67 -5.81
N PHE A 245 20.38 -10.61 -6.57
CA PHE A 245 20.27 -12.05 -6.30
C PHE A 245 21.49 -12.60 -5.55
N GLN A 246 22.51 -11.79 -5.31
CA GLN A 246 23.66 -12.18 -4.51
C GLN A 246 23.33 -12.03 -3.02
N THR A 247 23.35 -13.14 -2.29
CA THR A 247 22.98 -13.16 -0.87
C THR A 247 24.16 -12.89 0.06
N THR A 248 25.37 -13.31 -0.33
CA THR A 248 26.58 -13.28 0.51
C THR A 248 27.48 -12.08 0.29
N GLU A 249 27.42 -11.44 -0.89
CA GLU A 249 28.26 -10.30 -1.23
C GLU A 249 27.54 -8.95 -1.05
N ASN A 250 26.27 -8.98 -0.65
CA ASN A 250 25.44 -7.79 -0.52
C ASN A 250 24.97 -7.62 0.93
N ILE A 251 25.69 -6.81 1.70
CA ILE A 251 25.42 -6.50 3.11
C ILE A 251 23.93 -6.21 3.35
N SER A 252 23.25 -5.50 2.45
CA SER A 252 21.83 -5.19 2.59
C SER A 252 20.90 -6.39 2.48
N ASN A 253 21.29 -7.45 1.78
CA ASN A 253 20.51 -8.69 1.71
C ASN A 253 20.79 -9.57 2.93
N GLU A 254 22.03 -9.60 3.36
CA GLU A 254 22.46 -10.33 4.57
C GLU A 254 21.77 -9.76 5.82
N ASP A 255 21.77 -8.44 5.99
CA ASP A 255 21.04 -7.75 7.06
C ASP A 255 19.56 -8.18 7.10
N ARG A 256 18.89 -8.27 5.95
CA ARG A 256 17.49 -8.70 5.90
C ARG A 256 17.29 -10.14 6.31
N ILE A 257 18.17 -11.03 5.86
CA ILE A 257 18.11 -12.46 6.22
C ILE A 257 18.25 -12.61 7.74
N ILE A 258 19.16 -11.89 8.36
CA ILE A 258 19.35 -11.88 9.81
C ILE A 258 18.07 -11.37 10.51
N MET A 259 17.53 -10.23 10.07
CA MET A 259 16.30 -9.66 10.64
C MET A 259 15.10 -10.61 10.47
N TRP A 260 14.98 -11.29 9.33
CA TRP A 260 13.90 -12.25 9.09
C TRP A 260 14.04 -13.48 9.99
N LYS A 261 15.25 -14.01 10.16
CA LYS A 261 15.52 -15.13 11.10
C LYS A 261 15.16 -14.70 12.53
N ALA A 262 15.63 -13.53 12.97
CA ALA A 262 15.26 -12.99 14.26
C ALA A 262 13.74 -12.86 14.43
N GLY A 263 13.04 -12.32 13.42
CA GLY A 263 11.59 -12.21 13.45
C GLY A 263 10.87 -13.54 13.55
N ILE A 264 11.36 -14.58 12.87
CA ILE A 264 10.80 -15.94 12.96
C ILE A 264 10.98 -16.52 14.36
N GLU A 265 12.14 -16.34 14.99
CA GLU A 265 12.36 -16.81 16.37
C GLU A 265 11.46 -16.08 17.36
N ILE A 266 11.35 -14.76 17.26
CA ILE A 266 10.41 -13.96 18.07
C ILE A 266 8.97 -14.48 17.93
N PHE A 267 8.54 -14.79 16.70
CA PHE A 267 7.21 -15.35 16.45
C PHE A 267 7.03 -16.73 17.08
N LYS A 268 8.04 -17.60 17.02
CA LYS A 268 7.99 -18.93 17.66
C LYS A 268 7.82 -18.84 19.17
N GLU A 269 8.47 -17.86 19.80
CA GLU A 269 8.33 -17.61 21.24
C GLU A 269 6.95 -17.04 21.62
N ASN A 270 6.32 -16.28 20.71
CA ASN A 270 5.06 -15.56 20.95
C ASN A 270 4.00 -15.81 19.84
N PRO A 271 3.66 -17.09 19.52
CA PRO A 271 2.90 -17.41 18.32
C PRO A 271 1.44 -16.95 18.38
N ILE A 272 0.85 -16.87 19.56
CA ILE A 272 -0.57 -16.56 19.71
C ILE A 272 -0.81 -15.05 19.69
N PHE A 273 -0.11 -14.31 20.56
CA PHE A 273 -0.36 -12.89 20.80
C PHE A 273 0.59 -11.96 20.05
N GLY A 274 1.74 -12.47 19.61
CA GLY A 274 2.83 -11.61 19.16
C GLY A 274 3.40 -10.78 20.33
N ILE A 275 4.34 -9.91 20.01
CA ILE A 275 5.01 -9.04 21.01
C ILE A 275 4.47 -7.60 21.02
N GLY A 276 3.41 -7.33 20.26
CA GLY A 276 2.77 -6.01 20.21
C GLY A 276 3.60 -4.96 19.47
N SER A 277 3.71 -3.76 20.04
CA SER A 277 4.21 -2.61 19.28
C SER A 277 5.70 -2.64 18.99
N TYR A 278 6.00 -2.25 17.79
CA TYR A 278 7.21 -2.23 17.02
C TYR A 278 8.49 -1.73 17.73
N LYS A 279 8.49 -0.58 18.39
CA LYS A 279 9.75 -0.02 18.94
C LYS A 279 10.20 -0.62 20.27
N LYS A 280 9.26 -1.01 21.13
CA LYS A 280 9.60 -1.53 22.45
C LYS A 280 9.69 -3.06 22.47
N GLY A 281 8.96 -3.74 21.56
CA GLY A 281 8.94 -5.19 21.50
C GLY A 281 9.99 -5.77 20.56
N ILE A 282 10.08 -5.30 19.33
CA ILE A 282 10.96 -5.93 18.32
C ILE A 282 12.44 -5.61 18.57
N TYR A 283 12.76 -4.35 18.87
CA TYR A 283 14.15 -3.89 18.99
C TYR A 283 14.98 -4.74 19.97
N PRO A 284 14.59 -4.93 21.23
CA PRO A 284 15.40 -5.70 22.19
C PRO A 284 15.58 -7.16 21.79
N HIS A 285 14.53 -7.77 21.19
CA HIS A 285 14.58 -9.16 20.77
C HIS A 285 15.50 -9.36 19.55
N VAL A 286 15.46 -8.46 18.58
CA VAL A 286 16.38 -8.54 17.43
C VAL A 286 17.81 -8.29 17.87
N GLN A 287 18.04 -7.32 18.77
CA GLN A 287 19.34 -7.08 19.34
C GLN A 287 19.89 -8.32 20.02
N LYS A 288 19.13 -8.93 20.93
CA LYS A 288 19.50 -10.17 21.60
C LYS A 288 19.83 -11.28 20.60
N TYR A 289 18.96 -11.47 19.59
CA TYR A 289 19.21 -12.49 18.55
C TYR A 289 20.53 -12.24 17.82
N VAL A 290 20.84 -11.00 17.46
CA VAL A 290 22.10 -10.64 16.76
C VAL A 290 23.31 -10.89 17.65
N GLU A 291 23.25 -10.49 18.91
CA GLU A 291 24.33 -10.72 19.89
C GLU A 291 24.63 -12.21 20.09
N GLU A 292 23.60 -13.06 20.12
CA GLU A 292 23.73 -14.51 20.35
C GLU A 292 24.08 -15.31 19.09
N ASN A 293 23.64 -14.88 17.89
CA ASN A 293 23.68 -15.71 16.69
C ASN A 293 24.58 -15.18 15.57
N VAL A 294 24.96 -13.91 15.58
CA VAL A 294 25.84 -13.33 14.56
C VAL A 294 27.29 -13.39 15.05
N LYS A 295 28.06 -14.33 14.50
CA LYS A 295 29.44 -14.55 14.88
C LYS A 295 30.42 -13.52 14.32
N ASP A 296 30.10 -12.92 13.16
CA ASP A 296 30.92 -11.91 12.54
C ASP A 296 30.83 -10.61 13.36
N GLU A 297 31.96 -10.23 13.98
CA GLU A 297 32.06 -9.06 14.85
C GLU A 297 31.84 -7.73 14.09
N GLN A 298 32.30 -7.65 12.84
CA GLN A 298 32.12 -6.47 12.01
C GLN A 298 30.65 -6.28 11.67
N LEU A 299 30.00 -7.35 11.20
CA LEU A 299 28.57 -7.35 10.86
C LEU A 299 27.71 -7.06 12.10
N ARG A 300 28.03 -7.69 13.23
CA ARG A 300 27.37 -7.45 14.52
C ARG A 300 27.52 -5.99 14.96
N GLY A 301 28.72 -5.43 14.88
CA GLY A 301 28.99 -4.03 15.19
C GLY A 301 28.25 -3.05 14.26
N GLU A 302 28.16 -3.36 12.97
CA GLU A 302 27.38 -2.57 12.02
C GLU A 302 25.89 -2.59 12.32
N PHE A 303 25.33 -3.71 12.77
CA PHE A 303 23.95 -3.79 13.23
C PHE A 303 23.71 -2.89 14.43
N ILE A 304 24.54 -2.97 15.45
CA ILE A 304 24.41 -2.19 16.69
C ILE A 304 24.55 -0.70 16.40
N ASN A 305 25.54 -0.29 15.62
CA ASN A 305 25.85 1.12 15.37
C ASN A 305 24.85 1.83 14.46
N ARG A 306 24.11 1.11 13.62
CA ARG A 306 23.19 1.72 12.64
C ARG A 306 21.74 1.79 13.10
N ASP A 307 21.43 1.46 14.36
CA ASP A 307 20.05 1.44 14.90
C ASP A 307 19.07 0.65 13.97
N ARG A 308 19.58 -0.41 13.31
CA ARG A 308 18.86 -1.18 12.30
C ARG A 308 17.83 -2.14 12.88
N PHE A 309 17.84 -2.35 14.19
CA PHE A 309 16.96 -3.31 14.85
C PHE A 309 15.48 -2.90 14.87
N ALA A 310 15.20 -1.68 14.46
CA ALA A 310 13.84 -1.15 14.57
C ALA A 310 12.87 -1.66 13.50
N LYS A 311 13.29 -2.43 12.47
CA LYS A 311 12.42 -2.89 11.37
C LYS A 311 12.93 -4.20 10.80
N LEU A 312 12.03 -5.16 10.59
CA LEU A 312 12.38 -6.44 9.98
C LEU A 312 12.48 -6.39 8.45
N HIS A 313 12.16 -5.25 7.86
CA HIS A 313 12.16 -5.05 6.41
C HIS A 313 11.35 -6.10 5.62
N ASN A 314 10.31 -6.64 6.24
CA ASN A 314 9.34 -7.53 5.64
C ASN A 314 7.98 -7.35 6.33
N MET A 315 7.01 -6.85 5.59
CA MET A 315 5.68 -6.54 6.11
C MET A 315 4.99 -7.76 6.73
N TYR A 316 5.19 -8.93 6.19
CA TYR A 316 4.54 -10.16 6.63
C TYR A 316 5.12 -10.67 7.94
N ILE A 317 6.46 -10.68 8.05
CA ILE A 317 7.14 -11.06 9.30
C ILE A 317 6.80 -10.05 10.39
N ASP A 318 6.80 -8.75 10.08
CA ASP A 318 6.34 -7.72 11.01
C ASP A 318 4.92 -7.99 11.53
N PHE A 319 4.02 -8.42 10.66
CA PHE A 319 2.65 -8.78 11.05
C PHE A 319 2.59 -9.95 12.02
N PHE A 320 3.35 -11.02 11.73
CA PHE A 320 3.37 -12.19 12.58
C PHE A 320 3.99 -11.88 13.94
N VAL A 321 5.09 -11.16 13.94
CA VAL A 321 5.78 -10.79 15.18
C VAL A 321 4.93 -9.88 16.05
N GLN A 322 4.21 -8.93 15.45
CA GLN A 322 3.40 -7.98 16.22
C GLN A 322 2.06 -8.56 16.69
N ASN A 323 1.41 -9.38 15.85
CA ASN A 323 0.02 -9.76 16.04
C ASN A 323 -0.19 -11.27 16.23
N GLY A 324 0.86 -12.07 16.19
CA GLY A 324 0.75 -13.52 16.29
C GLY A 324 -0.18 -14.10 15.22
N ILE A 325 -1.01 -15.06 15.61
CA ILE A 325 -1.95 -15.75 14.71
C ILE A 325 -3.01 -14.82 14.08
N LEU A 326 -3.32 -13.69 14.71
CA LEU A 326 -4.24 -12.70 14.13
C LEU A 326 -3.66 -12.03 12.88
N GLY A 327 -2.34 -11.91 12.81
CA GLY A 327 -1.65 -11.49 11.58
C GLY A 327 -1.92 -12.44 10.42
N LEU A 328 -1.97 -13.76 10.67
CA LEU A 328 -2.33 -14.77 9.67
C LEU A 328 -3.76 -14.58 9.15
N LEU A 329 -4.73 -14.31 10.03
CA LEU A 329 -6.12 -14.06 9.61
C LEU A 329 -6.23 -12.83 8.72
N TYR A 330 -5.49 -11.78 9.03
CA TYR A 330 -5.46 -10.58 8.21
C TYR A 330 -4.84 -10.85 6.83
N LEU A 331 -3.74 -11.58 6.78
CA LEU A 331 -3.10 -11.97 5.51
C LEU A 331 -4.01 -12.88 4.68
N PHE A 332 -4.72 -13.82 5.32
CA PHE A 332 -5.74 -14.65 4.66
C PHE A 332 -6.83 -13.77 4.00
N LEU A 333 -7.29 -12.75 4.71
CA LEU A 333 -8.27 -11.81 4.15
C LEU A 333 -7.72 -11.11 2.90
N ILE A 334 -6.50 -10.54 2.98
CA ILE A 334 -5.90 -9.80 1.87
C ILE A 334 -5.63 -10.72 0.68
N PHE A 335 -5.03 -11.88 0.89
CA PHE A 335 -4.57 -12.75 -0.21
C PHE A 335 -5.62 -13.69 -0.75
N ILE A 336 -6.68 -13.95 -0.02
CA ILE A 336 -7.71 -14.91 -0.43
C ILE A 336 -9.06 -14.23 -0.59
N SER A 337 -9.59 -13.58 0.46
CA SER A 337 -10.95 -13.06 0.40
C SER A 337 -11.11 -11.89 -0.57
N ILE A 338 -10.16 -10.96 -0.60
CA ILE A 338 -10.20 -9.79 -1.51
C ILE A 338 -10.01 -10.21 -2.97
N PRO A 339 -9.00 -11.02 -3.34
CA PRO A 339 -8.88 -11.56 -4.68
C PRO A 339 -10.10 -12.38 -5.13
N LEU A 340 -10.65 -13.22 -4.27
CA LEU A 340 -11.86 -13.98 -4.60
C LEU A 340 -13.04 -13.07 -4.93
N GLU A 341 -13.26 -12.02 -4.15
CA GLU A 341 -14.31 -11.04 -4.43
C GLU A 341 -14.05 -10.31 -5.75
N PHE A 342 -12.81 -9.91 -5.99
CA PHE A 342 -12.41 -9.31 -7.26
C PHE A 342 -12.68 -10.24 -8.44
N PHE A 343 -12.32 -11.52 -8.35
CA PHE A 343 -12.50 -12.46 -9.46
C PHE A 343 -13.96 -12.85 -9.68
N LYS A 344 -14.80 -12.88 -8.65
CA LYS A 344 -16.24 -13.21 -8.75
C LYS A 344 -17.10 -12.05 -9.26
N SER A 345 -16.69 -10.83 -9.06
CA SER A 345 -17.47 -9.64 -9.40
C SER A 345 -17.24 -9.17 -10.83
N GLU A 346 -18.20 -8.42 -11.40
CA GLU A 346 -17.97 -7.68 -12.63
C GLU A 346 -17.00 -6.53 -12.39
N LYS A 347 -16.04 -6.39 -13.29
CA LYS A 347 -14.91 -5.46 -13.15
C LYS A 347 -15.04 -4.31 -14.11
N ASN A 348 -14.74 -3.12 -13.63
CA ASN A 348 -14.47 -1.98 -14.46
C ASN A 348 -12.97 -1.60 -14.40
N LYS A 349 -12.58 -0.63 -15.20
CA LYS A 349 -11.19 -0.19 -15.33
C LYS A 349 -10.61 0.34 -14.02
N GLU A 350 -11.43 1.04 -13.24
CA GLU A 350 -11.06 1.57 -11.92
C GLU A 350 -10.79 0.45 -10.92
N SER A 351 -11.65 -0.57 -10.87
CA SER A 351 -11.45 -1.71 -9.96
C SER A 351 -10.24 -2.56 -10.36
N ILE A 352 -9.98 -2.73 -11.66
CA ILE A 352 -8.79 -3.43 -12.15
C ILE A 352 -7.52 -2.68 -11.74
N SER A 353 -7.48 -1.36 -11.99
CA SER A 353 -6.32 -0.53 -11.66
C SER A 353 -6.03 -0.50 -10.16
N ALA A 354 -7.07 -0.39 -9.34
CA ALA A 354 -6.95 -0.41 -7.89
C ALA A 354 -6.47 -1.78 -7.37
N PHE A 355 -6.99 -2.88 -7.92
CA PHE A 355 -6.57 -4.23 -7.55
C PHE A 355 -5.07 -4.46 -7.79
N PHE A 356 -4.58 -4.13 -8.98
CA PHE A 356 -3.16 -4.31 -9.28
C PHE A 356 -2.25 -3.37 -8.50
N SER A 357 -2.72 -2.19 -8.11
CA SER A 357 -1.98 -1.31 -7.19
C SER A 357 -1.84 -1.92 -5.79
N MET A 358 -2.87 -2.62 -5.31
CA MET A 358 -2.80 -3.37 -4.06
C MET A 358 -1.85 -4.56 -4.16
N ILE A 359 -1.87 -5.30 -5.29
CA ILE A 359 -0.91 -6.39 -5.55
C ILE A 359 0.53 -5.86 -5.52
N PHE A 360 0.77 -4.69 -6.08
CA PHE A 360 2.09 -4.05 -5.98
C PHE A 360 2.50 -3.81 -4.51
N TYR A 361 1.61 -3.24 -3.72
CA TYR A 361 1.87 -3.01 -2.30
C TYR A 361 2.25 -4.31 -1.58
N CYS A 362 1.57 -5.39 -1.88
CA CYS A 362 1.85 -6.70 -1.34
C CYS A 362 3.25 -7.22 -1.73
N PHE A 363 3.64 -7.13 -3.00
CA PHE A 363 4.97 -7.54 -3.43
C PHE A 363 6.08 -6.66 -2.86
N TYR A 364 5.88 -5.34 -2.85
CA TYR A 364 6.86 -4.42 -2.28
C TYR A 364 7.02 -4.63 -0.77
N GLY A 365 5.97 -5.04 -0.09
CA GLY A 365 5.95 -5.41 1.33
C GLY A 365 6.81 -6.63 1.68
N LEU A 366 7.19 -7.47 0.71
CA LEU A 366 8.16 -8.56 0.94
C LEU A 366 9.55 -8.06 1.35
N THR A 367 9.89 -6.82 0.99
CA THR A 367 11.21 -6.25 1.23
C THR A 367 11.17 -4.97 2.07
N TRP A 368 9.99 -4.55 2.53
CA TRP A 368 9.79 -3.35 3.32
C TRP A 368 8.73 -3.53 4.40
N SER A 369 8.98 -2.92 5.55
CA SER A 369 8.05 -2.86 6.69
C SER A 369 6.93 -1.84 6.45
N LEU A 370 6.15 -2.01 5.37
CA LEU A 370 5.16 -1.01 4.95
C LEU A 370 4.04 -0.81 5.95
N TRP A 371 3.71 -1.82 6.72
CA TRP A 371 2.58 -1.81 7.64
C TRP A 371 2.95 -1.29 9.03
N SER A 372 4.08 -1.72 9.55
CA SER A 372 4.51 -1.42 10.92
C SER A 372 5.00 0.01 11.11
N SER A 373 5.54 0.60 10.07
CA SER A 373 5.98 1.99 10.14
C SER A 373 4.80 2.88 9.84
N LEU A 374 4.00 3.33 10.82
CA LEU A 374 2.98 4.40 10.73
C LEU A 374 2.72 4.86 9.28
N GLY A 375 2.51 3.85 8.41
CA GLY A 375 2.78 3.99 7.02
C GLY A 375 1.67 4.78 6.35
N ILE A 376 2.01 5.98 5.98
CA ILE A 376 1.18 6.74 5.04
C ILE A 376 0.91 5.94 3.76
N SER A 377 1.78 4.99 3.43
CA SER A 377 1.54 4.00 2.36
C SER A 377 0.30 3.13 2.59
N GLN A 378 -0.07 2.87 3.86
CA GLN A 378 -1.33 2.18 4.19
C GLN A 378 -2.56 2.99 3.74
N VAL A 379 -2.47 4.31 3.76
CA VAL A 379 -3.57 5.17 3.30
C VAL A 379 -3.91 4.87 1.85
N LEU A 380 -2.90 4.77 0.99
CA LEU A 380 -3.11 4.45 -0.42
C LEU A 380 -3.61 3.01 -0.59
N PHE A 381 -3.06 2.06 0.15
CA PHE A 381 -3.55 0.69 0.13
C PHE A 381 -5.05 0.63 0.47
N HIS A 382 -5.48 1.25 1.57
CA HIS A 382 -6.89 1.28 1.96
C HIS A 382 -7.74 2.08 0.98
N THR A 383 -7.21 3.18 0.43
CA THR A 383 -7.89 3.95 -0.61
C THR A 383 -8.19 3.09 -1.83
N PHE A 384 -7.20 2.37 -2.34
CA PHE A 384 -7.40 1.51 -3.50
C PHE A 384 -8.25 0.28 -3.18
N LEU A 385 -8.13 -0.28 -1.98
CA LEU A 385 -9.02 -1.35 -1.53
C LEU A 385 -10.49 -0.91 -1.60
N ILE A 386 -10.81 0.22 -0.99
CA ILE A 386 -12.18 0.71 -0.95
C ILE A 386 -12.64 1.18 -2.32
N TRP A 387 -11.75 1.84 -3.08
CA TRP A 387 -12.05 2.24 -4.45
C TRP A 387 -12.35 1.05 -5.36
N MET A 388 -11.59 -0.04 -5.21
CA MET A 388 -11.90 -1.30 -5.89
C MET A 388 -13.28 -1.82 -5.50
N LEU A 389 -13.57 -1.95 -4.21
CA LEU A 389 -14.84 -2.50 -3.72
C LEU A 389 -16.06 -1.67 -4.17
N VAL A 390 -15.94 -0.35 -4.16
CA VAL A 390 -16.98 0.57 -4.63
C VAL A 390 -17.24 0.42 -6.13
N ASN A 391 -16.21 0.05 -6.89
CA ASN A 391 -16.26 -0.07 -8.34
C ASN A 391 -16.53 -1.49 -8.84
N LEU A 392 -16.59 -2.50 -7.95
CA LEU A 392 -17.07 -3.82 -8.31
C LEU A 392 -18.61 -3.81 -8.36
N LYS A 393 -19.15 -4.26 -9.45
CA LYS A 393 -20.60 -4.50 -9.52
C LYS A 393 -20.89 -5.85 -8.87
N ALA A 394 -21.88 -5.89 -8.00
CA ALA A 394 -22.40 -7.17 -7.53
C ALA A 394 -22.78 -7.99 -8.78
N SER A 395 -22.21 -9.17 -8.94
CA SER A 395 -22.72 -10.12 -9.93
C SER A 395 -24.16 -10.39 -9.51
N CYS A 396 -25.13 -9.88 -10.27
CA CYS A 396 -26.50 -10.35 -10.14
C CYS A 396 -26.42 -11.87 -10.30
N ASN A 397 -26.77 -12.60 -9.23
CA ASN A 397 -26.88 -14.04 -9.28
C ASN A 397 -27.80 -14.37 -10.47
N LYS A 398 -27.18 -14.78 -11.59
CA LYS A 398 -27.90 -15.45 -12.68
C LYS A 398 -28.09 -16.89 -12.30
#